data_08dce2b018c0eaa3971df5db36ac9434
#
_entry.id   08dce2b018c0eaa3971df5db36ac9434
#
_cell.length_a   1.000
_cell.length_b   1.000
_cell.length_c   1.000
_cell.angle_alpha   90.00
_cell.angle_beta   90.00
_cell.angle_gamma   90.00
#
_symmetry.space_group_name_H-M   'P 1'
#
loop_
_entity.id
_entity.type
_entity.pdbx_description
1 polymer ?
#
loop_
_entity_poly.entity_id
_entity_poly.type
_entity_poly.pdbx_seq_one_letter_code
_entity_poly.pdbx_strand_id
1 'polypeptide(L)'
;MKSSRVDSPYTAKDPSHGFFLWSGLTWMQKEERFCDVTLKIGKDRKLRAHRAVLALSSKYFEALFGANWVEGKSNEVELLDFDEDAITSLVRFVYSGTVDITTDNVQYILEVANYLGIEFVQKECIRFLEENLNKNNCLNALQIADTFAFEYLREEAKLVAVRYFTEICMTQDFIHLPHHLLTELLREESICVVVDNLIPRADKRESVVLQAVFRYVQYDLGKRADLLPKLLALVRLPTLSKEHLQEVLKHSLIIGCRCEAIVEKAMTVKSNETGDGSTDSNWAKRRDFAKCVVTWGRTFVGTQQIPSKKKFITGRYFLEDSIDGVNDEGVYITGITVWRNFPTEEPRSICGLEVFYSNNSRWLYGVKSGQKQNEIFLKENEKIVKVEVQSGTLINSLAFYTNKDSYGGLKSYRGFCPDYQGSCQGSHATVRSQSPPGICGFLAGVAGETCEFQGQPCITRLQFAWKTFVCNDVAITPRFEYFEPGKCEIVNRPLKPCQKQ
;
A
#
# COMPACT_ATOMS: atom_id res chain seq x y z
N MET A 1 -46.98 -35.46 -57.81
CA MET A 1 -46.81 -34.92 -56.43
C MET A 1 -45.94 -33.66 -56.45
N LYS A 2 -46.54 -32.49 -56.36
CA LYS A 2 -45.85 -31.20 -56.29
C LYS A 2 -45.47 -30.99 -54.81
N SER A 3 -44.20 -31.03 -54.57
CA SER A 3 -43.63 -30.69 -53.24
C SER A 3 -43.96 -29.23 -52.95
N SER A 4 -44.78 -28.97 -51.94
CA SER A 4 -45.03 -27.65 -51.39
C SER A 4 -43.70 -27.21 -50.67
N ARG A 5 -42.92 -26.36 -51.35
CA ARG A 5 -41.89 -25.58 -50.67
C ARG A 5 -42.60 -24.68 -49.66
N VAL A 6 -42.38 -24.92 -48.41
CA VAL A 6 -42.71 -23.97 -47.33
C VAL A 6 -41.73 -22.81 -47.52
N ASP A 7 -42.25 -21.69 -48.03
CA ASP A 7 -41.50 -20.44 -48.17
C ASP A 7 -41.30 -19.85 -46.77
N SER A 8 -40.27 -20.33 -46.07
CA SER A 8 -39.78 -19.64 -44.86
C SER A 8 -39.11 -18.32 -45.30
N PRO A 9 -39.46 -17.18 -44.70
CA PRO A 9 -38.92 -15.90 -45.10
C PRO A 9 -37.39 -15.89 -44.95
N TYR A 10 -36.70 -15.48 -46.01
CA TYR A 10 -35.27 -15.25 -45.95
C TYR A 10 -35.00 -13.92 -45.24
N THR A 11 -34.32 -13.97 -44.08
CA THR A 11 -33.92 -12.76 -43.33
C THR A 11 -32.49 -12.41 -43.69
N ALA A 12 -32.30 -11.31 -44.43
CA ALA A 12 -30.98 -10.72 -44.65
C ALA A 12 -30.57 -9.87 -43.43
N LYS A 13 -29.36 -10.03 -42.97
CA LYS A 13 -28.77 -9.20 -41.89
C LYS A 13 -27.50 -8.54 -42.41
N ASP A 14 -27.38 -7.23 -42.22
CA ASP A 14 -26.14 -6.49 -42.45
C ASP A 14 -25.38 -6.38 -41.16
N PRO A 15 -24.24 -7.09 -40.98
CA PRO A 15 -23.44 -7.03 -39.74
C PRO A 15 -22.78 -5.67 -39.51
N SER A 16 -22.62 -4.86 -40.56
CA SER A 16 -21.94 -3.56 -40.52
C SER A 16 -22.91 -2.39 -40.25
N HIS A 17 -24.23 -2.64 -40.25
CA HIS A 17 -25.26 -1.59 -40.14
C HIS A 17 -25.12 -0.74 -38.87
N GLY A 18 -24.84 -1.35 -37.72
CA GLY A 18 -24.62 -0.63 -36.46
C GLY A 18 -23.42 0.30 -36.53
N PHE A 19 -22.30 -0.18 -37.07
CA PHE A 19 -21.09 0.63 -37.25
C PHE A 19 -21.35 1.83 -38.19
N PHE A 20 -22.11 1.62 -39.27
CA PHE A 20 -22.46 2.68 -40.23
C PHE A 20 -23.28 3.77 -39.56
N LEU A 21 -24.28 3.38 -38.77
CA LEU A 21 -25.13 4.33 -38.05
C LEU A 21 -24.31 5.17 -37.06
N TRP A 22 -23.46 4.52 -36.25
CA TRP A 22 -22.61 5.23 -35.25
C TRP A 22 -21.62 6.16 -35.91
N SER A 23 -20.93 5.71 -36.94
CA SER A 23 -19.98 6.54 -37.70
C SER A 23 -20.66 7.74 -38.33
N GLY A 24 -21.86 7.53 -38.88
CA GLY A 24 -22.68 8.58 -39.46
C GLY A 24 -23.13 9.62 -38.43
N LEU A 25 -23.63 9.18 -37.28
CA LEU A 25 -24.05 10.08 -36.17
C LEU A 25 -22.88 10.89 -35.61
N THR A 26 -21.72 10.26 -35.45
CA THR A 26 -20.49 10.94 -35.01
C THR A 26 -20.08 12.03 -36.01
N TRP A 27 -20.09 11.70 -37.30
CA TRP A 27 -19.78 12.66 -38.34
C TRP A 27 -20.81 13.81 -38.40
N MET A 28 -22.11 13.51 -38.30
CA MET A 28 -23.19 14.52 -38.28
C MET A 28 -23.05 15.46 -37.09
N GLN A 29 -22.70 14.97 -35.91
CA GLN A 29 -22.47 15.79 -34.74
C GLN A 29 -21.26 16.72 -34.94
N LYS A 30 -20.15 16.20 -35.48
CA LYS A 30 -18.94 16.99 -35.75
C LYS A 30 -19.20 18.12 -36.78
N GLU A 31 -20.00 17.85 -37.78
CA GLU A 31 -20.41 18.82 -38.83
C GLU A 31 -21.67 19.61 -38.43
N GLU A 32 -22.13 19.50 -37.19
CA GLU A 32 -23.32 20.15 -36.62
C GLU A 32 -24.61 19.92 -37.44
N ARG A 33 -24.68 18.84 -38.23
CA ARG A 33 -25.82 18.53 -39.10
C ARG A 33 -26.91 17.83 -38.29
N PHE A 34 -28.15 18.27 -38.52
CA PHE A 34 -29.36 17.74 -37.88
C PHE A 34 -29.35 17.82 -36.34
N CYS A 35 -28.44 18.59 -35.74
CA CYS A 35 -28.44 18.84 -34.32
C CYS A 35 -29.64 19.72 -33.93
N ASP A 36 -30.40 19.23 -32.96
CA ASP A 36 -31.66 19.84 -32.50
C ASP A 36 -31.59 20.38 -31.07
N VAL A 37 -30.40 20.31 -30.44
CA VAL A 37 -30.13 20.91 -29.12
C VAL A 37 -28.72 21.47 -29.05
N THR A 38 -28.57 22.55 -28.28
CA THR A 38 -27.27 23.17 -27.92
C THR A 38 -27.02 23.00 -26.43
N LEU A 39 -25.94 22.36 -26.07
CA LEU A 39 -25.46 22.30 -24.70
C LEU A 39 -24.58 23.52 -24.43
N LYS A 40 -24.93 24.35 -23.47
CA LYS A 40 -24.13 25.45 -22.97
C LYS A 40 -23.28 24.92 -21.79
N ILE A 41 -21.96 24.97 -21.94
CA ILE A 41 -21.00 24.43 -20.99
C ILE A 41 -20.19 25.61 -20.45
N GLY A 42 -20.27 25.83 -19.14
CA GLY A 42 -19.62 26.97 -18.52
C GLY A 42 -20.09 28.29 -19.12
N LYS A 43 -19.15 29.25 -19.28
CA LYS A 43 -19.50 30.63 -19.73
C LYS A 43 -19.57 30.76 -21.25
N ASP A 44 -18.64 30.15 -21.96
CA ASP A 44 -18.42 30.48 -23.39
C ASP A 44 -18.48 29.27 -24.32
N ARG A 45 -18.49 28.04 -23.80
CA ARG A 45 -18.47 26.84 -24.63
C ARG A 45 -19.88 26.36 -24.98
N LYS A 46 -20.10 26.06 -26.24
CA LYS A 46 -21.37 25.50 -26.77
C LYS A 46 -21.07 24.26 -27.58
N LEU A 47 -21.86 23.22 -27.38
CA LEU A 47 -21.83 21.99 -28.20
C LEU A 47 -23.18 21.72 -28.79
N ARG A 48 -23.22 21.52 -30.12
CA ARG A 48 -24.39 21.05 -30.83
C ARG A 48 -24.51 19.54 -30.73
N ALA A 49 -25.71 19.04 -30.48
CA ALA A 49 -25.96 17.62 -30.30
C ALA A 49 -27.35 17.19 -30.78
N HIS A 50 -27.60 15.87 -30.79
CA HIS A 50 -28.88 15.28 -31.12
C HIS A 50 -29.57 14.81 -29.84
N ARG A 51 -30.77 15.28 -29.53
CA ARG A 51 -31.56 14.90 -28.36
C ARG A 51 -31.73 13.38 -28.26
N ALA A 52 -32.06 12.72 -29.35
CA ALA A 52 -32.25 11.29 -29.36
C ALA A 52 -30.98 10.52 -28.94
N VAL A 53 -29.81 10.96 -29.42
CA VAL A 53 -28.54 10.30 -29.10
C VAL A 53 -28.15 10.53 -27.62
N LEU A 54 -28.31 11.76 -27.12
CA LEU A 54 -28.07 12.08 -25.70
C LEU A 54 -29.02 11.29 -24.80
N ALA A 55 -30.31 11.23 -25.12
CA ALA A 55 -31.33 10.52 -24.33
C ALA A 55 -31.08 9.00 -24.28
N LEU A 56 -30.61 8.40 -25.38
CA LEU A 56 -30.25 6.97 -25.38
C LEU A 56 -29.12 6.59 -24.48
N SER A 57 -28.20 7.53 -24.19
CA SER A 57 -26.97 7.26 -23.44
C SER A 57 -26.96 7.82 -22.04
N SER A 58 -27.92 8.67 -21.66
CA SER A 58 -27.95 9.42 -20.42
C SER A 58 -29.36 9.46 -19.83
N LYS A 59 -29.52 8.94 -18.63
CA LYS A 59 -30.77 9.00 -17.87
C LYS A 59 -31.22 10.43 -17.59
N TYR A 60 -30.30 11.35 -17.40
CA TYR A 60 -30.60 12.76 -17.22
C TYR A 60 -31.26 13.35 -18.50
N PHE A 61 -30.63 13.15 -19.65
CA PHE A 61 -31.15 13.66 -20.89
C PHE A 61 -32.43 12.93 -21.34
N GLU A 62 -32.57 11.64 -21.06
CA GLU A 62 -33.82 10.89 -21.27
C GLU A 62 -34.97 11.52 -20.48
N ALA A 63 -34.76 11.79 -19.20
CA ALA A 63 -35.76 12.42 -18.34
C ALA A 63 -36.05 13.86 -18.79
N LEU A 64 -35.02 14.64 -19.10
CA LEU A 64 -35.14 16.03 -19.50
C LEU A 64 -35.95 16.20 -20.80
N PHE A 65 -35.66 15.38 -21.83
CA PHE A 65 -36.28 15.50 -23.13
C PHE A 65 -37.60 14.72 -23.24
N GLY A 66 -37.76 13.68 -22.43
CA GLY A 66 -38.97 12.85 -22.39
C GLY A 66 -40.12 13.45 -21.59
N ALA A 67 -39.87 14.34 -20.65
CA ALA A 67 -40.87 15.00 -19.87
C ALA A 67 -41.44 16.24 -20.55
N ASN A 68 -42.71 16.61 -20.23
CA ASN A 68 -43.34 17.85 -20.72
C ASN A 68 -42.81 19.12 -20.01
N TRP A 69 -41.55 19.13 -19.62
CA TRP A 69 -40.91 20.26 -18.96
C TRP A 69 -40.58 21.36 -19.95
N VAL A 70 -40.61 22.61 -19.49
CA VAL A 70 -40.32 23.79 -20.32
C VAL A 70 -38.85 23.72 -20.80
N GLU A 71 -37.94 23.35 -19.89
CA GLU A 71 -36.52 23.16 -20.21
C GLU A 71 -36.29 22.07 -21.25
N GLY A 72 -37.05 21.00 -21.22
CA GLY A 72 -36.97 19.90 -22.19
C GLY A 72 -37.40 20.30 -23.61
N LYS A 73 -38.18 21.40 -23.76
CA LYS A 73 -38.57 21.97 -25.07
C LYS A 73 -37.63 23.06 -25.53
N SER A 74 -36.76 23.59 -24.66
CA SER A 74 -35.77 24.58 -25.02
C SER A 74 -34.74 24.03 -25.99
N ASN A 75 -34.34 24.81 -26.97
CA ASN A 75 -33.24 24.44 -27.87
C ASN A 75 -31.87 24.55 -27.22
N GLU A 76 -31.79 25.03 -25.98
CA GLU A 76 -30.57 25.19 -25.22
C GLU A 76 -30.71 24.52 -23.83
N VAL A 77 -29.70 23.78 -23.41
CA VAL A 77 -29.57 23.14 -22.07
C VAL A 77 -28.28 23.65 -21.43
N GLU A 78 -28.40 24.16 -20.23
CA GLU A 78 -27.25 24.71 -19.48
C GLU A 78 -26.67 23.68 -18.54
N LEU A 79 -25.32 23.48 -18.60
CA LEU A 79 -24.51 22.62 -17.76
C LEU A 79 -23.36 23.48 -17.17
N LEU A 80 -23.66 24.27 -16.15
CA LEU A 80 -22.79 25.37 -15.71
C LEU A 80 -21.83 24.99 -14.58
N ASP A 81 -22.20 24.04 -13.73
CA ASP A 81 -21.51 23.77 -12.48
C ASP A 81 -20.49 22.62 -12.57
N PHE A 82 -20.07 22.25 -13.77
CA PHE A 82 -19.18 21.11 -14.02
C PHE A 82 -17.95 21.51 -14.83
N ASP A 83 -16.93 20.67 -14.75
CA ASP A 83 -15.74 20.81 -15.57
C ASP A 83 -16.07 20.70 -17.06
N GLU A 84 -15.65 21.70 -17.82
CA GLU A 84 -16.00 21.85 -19.23
C GLU A 84 -15.40 20.74 -20.11
N ASP A 85 -14.20 20.29 -19.77
CA ASP A 85 -13.50 19.24 -20.52
C ASP A 85 -14.08 17.87 -20.21
N ALA A 86 -14.53 17.63 -18.97
CA ALA A 86 -15.24 16.43 -18.59
C ALA A 86 -16.57 16.30 -19.31
N ILE A 87 -17.39 17.38 -19.36
CA ILE A 87 -18.65 17.36 -20.13
C ILE A 87 -18.36 17.08 -21.60
N THR A 88 -17.38 17.78 -22.18
CA THR A 88 -17.01 17.61 -23.60
C THR A 88 -16.58 16.17 -23.88
N SER A 89 -15.82 15.56 -22.98
CA SER A 89 -15.36 14.16 -23.08
C SER A 89 -16.54 13.20 -23.02
N LEU A 90 -17.53 13.43 -22.13
CA LEU A 90 -18.70 12.58 -22.02
C LEU A 90 -19.66 12.74 -23.20
N VAL A 91 -19.85 13.96 -23.71
CA VAL A 91 -20.61 14.15 -24.95
C VAL A 91 -19.92 13.41 -26.11
N ARG A 92 -18.59 13.48 -26.22
CA ARG A 92 -17.84 12.71 -27.21
C ARG A 92 -18.02 11.20 -27.00
N PHE A 93 -17.98 10.73 -25.75
CA PHE A 93 -18.23 9.33 -25.41
C PHE A 93 -19.58 8.84 -25.93
N VAL A 94 -20.64 9.63 -25.78
CA VAL A 94 -21.99 9.29 -26.23
C VAL A 94 -22.02 8.97 -27.74
N TYR A 95 -21.17 9.61 -28.55
CA TYR A 95 -21.07 9.39 -29.99
C TYR A 95 -20.00 8.36 -30.39
N SER A 96 -18.89 8.24 -29.64
CA SER A 96 -17.77 7.40 -30.04
C SER A 96 -17.70 6.07 -29.28
N GLY A 97 -18.35 5.98 -28.12
CA GLY A 97 -18.24 4.85 -27.21
C GLY A 97 -16.87 4.77 -26.50
N THR A 98 -16.04 5.83 -26.59
CA THR A 98 -14.70 5.86 -25.99
C THR A 98 -14.49 7.08 -25.10
N VAL A 99 -13.85 6.90 -23.95
CA VAL A 99 -13.47 7.99 -23.03
C VAL A 99 -12.09 7.70 -22.47
N ASP A 100 -11.25 8.73 -22.42
CA ASP A 100 -9.90 8.64 -21.84
C ASP A 100 -9.97 9.03 -20.35
N ILE A 101 -9.74 8.05 -19.47
CA ILE A 101 -9.73 8.23 -18.03
C ILE A 101 -8.27 8.25 -17.55
N THR A 102 -7.90 9.31 -16.84
CA THR A 102 -6.56 9.54 -16.29
C THR A 102 -6.63 9.90 -14.81
N THR A 103 -5.51 9.89 -14.11
CA THR A 103 -5.42 10.36 -12.72
C THR A 103 -5.88 11.81 -12.55
N ASP A 104 -5.69 12.65 -13.55
CA ASP A 104 -5.97 14.09 -13.48
C ASP A 104 -7.44 14.41 -13.75
N ASN A 105 -8.14 13.57 -14.52
CA ASN A 105 -9.51 13.86 -14.96
C ASN A 105 -10.58 12.92 -14.38
N VAL A 106 -10.20 11.79 -13.77
CA VAL A 106 -11.14 10.75 -13.30
C VAL A 106 -12.21 11.30 -12.37
N GLN A 107 -11.86 12.24 -11.48
CA GLN A 107 -12.81 12.85 -10.56
C GLN A 107 -13.86 13.66 -11.30
N TYR A 108 -13.44 14.53 -12.20
CA TYR A 108 -14.34 15.38 -12.99
C TYR A 108 -15.24 14.56 -13.92
N ILE A 109 -14.66 13.54 -14.57
CA ILE A 109 -15.44 12.62 -15.43
C ILE A 109 -16.46 11.84 -14.62
N LEU A 110 -16.09 11.34 -13.43
CA LEU A 110 -16.99 10.59 -12.55
C LEU A 110 -18.13 11.47 -12.04
N GLU A 111 -17.84 12.72 -11.65
CA GLU A 111 -18.84 13.67 -11.20
C GLU A 111 -19.89 13.95 -12.28
N VAL A 112 -19.44 14.27 -13.49
CA VAL A 112 -20.35 14.52 -14.62
C VAL A 112 -21.07 13.24 -15.05
N ALA A 113 -20.39 12.09 -15.09
CA ALA A 113 -21.00 10.82 -15.45
C ALA A 113 -22.10 10.41 -14.44
N ASN A 114 -21.89 10.70 -13.14
CA ASN A 114 -22.89 10.48 -12.11
C ASN A 114 -24.10 11.39 -12.30
N TYR A 115 -23.88 12.68 -12.52
CA TYR A 115 -24.95 13.65 -12.77
C TYR A 115 -25.77 13.30 -14.03
N LEU A 116 -25.09 12.98 -15.12
CA LEU A 116 -25.74 12.61 -16.39
C LEU A 116 -26.32 11.18 -16.38
N GLY A 117 -26.02 10.37 -15.37
CA GLY A 117 -26.46 8.99 -15.27
C GLY A 117 -25.88 8.06 -16.35
N ILE A 118 -24.61 8.25 -16.72
CA ILE A 118 -23.88 7.43 -17.69
C ILE A 118 -23.19 6.29 -16.96
N GLU A 119 -23.94 5.23 -16.63
CA GLU A 119 -23.50 4.14 -15.74
C GLU A 119 -22.20 3.43 -16.19
N PHE A 120 -22.00 3.27 -17.50
CA PHE A 120 -20.78 2.62 -18.00
C PHE A 120 -19.54 3.39 -17.60
N VAL A 121 -19.53 4.71 -17.81
CA VAL A 121 -18.39 5.56 -17.48
C VAL A 121 -18.17 5.65 -15.98
N GLN A 122 -19.25 5.71 -15.19
CA GLN A 122 -19.14 5.63 -13.73
C GLN A 122 -18.39 4.37 -13.28
N LYS A 123 -18.78 3.21 -13.80
CA LYS A 123 -18.16 1.92 -13.47
C LYS A 123 -16.68 1.88 -13.86
N GLU A 124 -16.35 2.40 -15.04
CA GLU A 124 -14.94 2.43 -15.49
C GLU A 124 -14.09 3.44 -14.69
N CYS A 125 -14.65 4.58 -14.27
CA CYS A 125 -13.94 5.50 -13.36
C CYS A 125 -13.68 4.86 -11.99
N ILE A 126 -14.67 4.18 -11.41
CA ILE A 126 -14.52 3.48 -10.14
C ILE A 126 -13.45 2.40 -10.27
N ARG A 127 -13.52 1.57 -11.30
CA ARG A 127 -12.53 0.53 -11.60
C ARG A 127 -11.13 1.12 -11.76
N PHE A 128 -11.00 2.22 -12.49
CA PHE A 128 -9.71 2.91 -12.65
C PHE A 128 -9.15 3.38 -11.30
N LEU A 129 -10.01 3.95 -10.42
CA LEU A 129 -9.59 4.37 -9.07
C LEU A 129 -9.16 3.19 -8.22
N GLU A 130 -9.87 2.06 -8.25
CA GLU A 130 -9.54 0.84 -7.52
C GLU A 130 -8.19 0.25 -7.99
N GLU A 131 -7.98 0.12 -9.30
CA GLU A 131 -6.77 -0.44 -9.89
C GLU A 131 -5.52 0.45 -9.65
N ASN A 132 -5.70 1.76 -9.49
CA ASN A 132 -4.63 2.73 -9.31
C ASN A 132 -4.53 3.29 -7.88
N LEU A 133 -5.25 2.70 -6.93
CA LEU A 133 -5.29 3.17 -5.56
C LEU A 133 -3.93 3.04 -4.87
N ASN A 134 -3.43 4.13 -4.31
CA ASN A 134 -2.15 4.20 -3.64
C ASN A 134 -2.12 5.33 -2.58
N LYS A 135 -1.01 5.48 -1.87
CA LYS A 135 -0.86 6.48 -0.80
C LYS A 135 -1.02 7.94 -1.24
N ASN A 136 -0.80 8.26 -2.50
CA ASN A 136 -0.86 9.63 -3.00
C ASN A 136 -2.28 10.06 -3.39
N ASN A 137 -3.17 9.10 -3.63
CA ASN A 137 -4.55 9.37 -4.07
C ASN A 137 -5.63 8.81 -3.13
N CYS A 138 -5.27 8.05 -2.10
CA CYS A 138 -6.25 7.37 -1.24
C CYS A 138 -7.20 8.33 -0.52
N LEU A 139 -6.73 9.52 -0.09
CA LEU A 139 -7.60 10.48 0.58
C LEU A 139 -8.60 11.12 -0.39
N ASN A 140 -8.18 11.41 -1.61
CA ASN A 140 -9.07 11.89 -2.66
C ASN A 140 -10.09 10.81 -3.07
N ALA A 141 -9.62 9.58 -3.28
CA ALA A 141 -10.50 8.44 -3.57
C ALA A 141 -11.52 8.21 -2.45
N LEU A 142 -11.10 8.37 -1.17
CA LEU A 142 -11.99 8.25 -0.01
C LEU A 142 -13.08 9.33 -0.02
N GLN A 143 -12.73 10.58 -0.34
CA GLN A 143 -13.69 11.70 -0.44
C GLN A 143 -14.68 11.49 -1.60
N ILE A 144 -14.20 11.06 -2.76
CA ILE A 144 -15.03 10.73 -3.93
C ILE A 144 -16.00 9.60 -3.56
N ALA A 145 -15.50 8.53 -2.98
CA ALA A 145 -16.30 7.36 -2.61
C ALA A 145 -17.36 7.70 -1.55
N ASP A 146 -17.04 8.57 -0.60
CA ASP A 146 -17.99 9.06 0.40
C ASP A 146 -19.07 9.95 -0.23
N THR A 147 -18.68 10.87 -1.12
CA THR A 147 -19.61 11.79 -1.80
C THR A 147 -20.62 11.05 -2.67
N PHE A 148 -20.19 10.02 -3.37
CA PHE A 148 -21.03 9.27 -4.30
C PHE A 148 -21.52 7.93 -3.76
N ALA A 149 -21.27 7.61 -2.48
CA ALA A 149 -21.68 6.39 -1.80
C ALA A 149 -21.15 5.10 -2.44
N PHE A 150 -19.90 5.11 -2.91
CA PHE A 150 -19.22 3.91 -3.43
C PHE A 150 -18.55 3.13 -2.29
N GLU A 151 -19.32 2.29 -1.63
CA GLU A 151 -18.92 1.63 -0.39
C GLU A 151 -17.63 0.81 -0.51
N TYR A 152 -17.47 0.04 -1.60
CA TYR A 152 -16.27 -0.78 -1.81
C TYR A 152 -15.00 0.08 -1.97
N LEU A 153 -15.03 1.08 -2.84
CA LEU A 153 -13.91 2.01 -3.03
C LEU A 153 -13.59 2.77 -1.72
N ARG A 154 -14.64 3.14 -0.97
CA ARG A 154 -14.51 3.83 0.31
C ARG A 154 -13.73 2.99 1.33
N GLU A 155 -14.07 1.70 1.50
CA GLU A 155 -13.37 0.80 2.40
C GLU A 155 -11.93 0.54 1.94
N GLU A 156 -11.68 0.29 0.65
CA GLU A 156 -10.33 0.10 0.13
C GLU A 156 -9.46 1.35 0.31
N ALA A 157 -10.00 2.54 0.00
CA ALA A 157 -9.30 3.80 0.18
C ALA A 157 -8.97 4.08 1.66
N LYS A 158 -9.91 3.78 2.56
CA LYS A 158 -9.71 3.85 4.00
C LYS A 158 -8.59 2.92 4.47
N LEU A 159 -8.57 1.67 4.00
CA LEU A 159 -7.52 0.71 4.33
C LEU A 159 -6.12 1.20 3.89
N VAL A 160 -6.03 1.78 2.70
CA VAL A 160 -4.77 2.38 2.22
C VAL A 160 -4.38 3.59 3.07
N ALA A 161 -5.33 4.47 3.40
CA ALA A 161 -5.09 5.63 4.24
C ALA A 161 -4.60 5.25 5.64
N VAL A 162 -5.22 4.26 6.27
CA VAL A 162 -4.81 3.75 7.58
C VAL A 162 -3.41 3.12 7.53
N ARG A 163 -3.11 2.39 6.47
CA ARG A 163 -1.80 1.75 6.25
C ARG A 163 -0.66 2.75 6.09
N TYR A 164 -0.87 3.83 5.36
CA TYR A 164 0.14 4.85 5.08
C TYR A 164 -0.05 6.11 5.93
N PHE A 165 -0.66 5.99 7.11
CA PHE A 165 -1.08 7.12 7.94
C PHE A 165 0.06 8.13 8.20
N THR A 166 1.27 7.67 8.51
CA THR A 166 2.42 8.54 8.78
C THR A 166 2.77 9.45 7.60
N GLU A 167 2.64 8.92 6.38
CA GLU A 167 2.97 9.67 5.16
C GLU A 167 1.82 10.62 4.80
N ILE A 168 0.58 10.11 4.81
CA ILE A 168 -0.58 10.90 4.40
C ILE A 168 -0.91 12.04 5.37
N CYS A 169 -0.68 11.86 6.68
CA CYS A 169 -0.97 12.92 7.66
C CYS A 169 -0.10 14.17 7.46
N MET A 170 0.97 14.07 6.66
CA MET A 170 1.84 15.19 6.30
C MET A 170 1.44 15.87 4.98
N THR A 171 0.49 15.32 4.22
CA THR A 171 0.05 15.87 2.93
C THR A 171 -0.92 17.06 3.09
N GLN A 172 -1.14 17.78 1.99
CA GLN A 172 -2.17 18.83 1.93
C GLN A 172 -3.57 18.22 1.91
N ASP A 173 -3.77 17.10 1.24
CA ASP A 173 -5.07 16.44 1.16
C ASP A 173 -5.59 16.05 2.54
N PHE A 174 -4.70 15.69 3.46
CA PHE A 174 -5.08 15.36 4.84
C PHE A 174 -5.69 16.56 5.59
N ILE A 175 -5.13 17.74 5.43
CA ILE A 175 -5.66 18.93 6.12
C ILE A 175 -6.94 19.45 5.46
N HIS A 176 -7.25 19.05 4.21
CA HIS A 176 -8.49 19.36 3.53
C HIS A 176 -9.58 18.28 3.71
N LEU A 177 -9.22 17.17 4.37
CA LEU A 177 -10.17 16.07 4.59
C LEU A 177 -11.40 16.55 5.40
N PRO A 178 -12.63 16.19 5.01
CA PRO A 178 -13.82 16.43 5.82
C PRO A 178 -13.68 15.84 7.24
N HIS A 179 -14.15 16.56 8.24
CA HIS A 179 -13.94 16.17 9.65
C HIS A 179 -14.54 14.80 10.00
N HIS A 180 -15.62 14.38 9.37
CA HIS A 180 -16.23 13.07 9.61
C HIS A 180 -15.34 11.93 9.11
N LEU A 181 -14.69 12.08 7.94
CA LEU A 181 -13.74 11.10 7.43
C LEU A 181 -12.47 11.03 8.28
N LEU A 182 -11.95 12.19 8.74
CA LEU A 182 -10.85 12.19 9.69
C LEU A 182 -11.23 11.48 10.99
N THR A 183 -12.43 11.75 11.52
CA THR A 183 -12.96 11.10 12.74
C THR A 183 -13.02 9.58 12.55
N GLU A 184 -13.45 9.13 11.39
CA GLU A 184 -13.51 7.71 11.06
C GLU A 184 -12.12 7.09 10.99
N LEU A 185 -11.18 7.72 10.30
CA LEU A 185 -9.78 7.25 10.26
C LEU A 185 -9.17 7.16 11.65
N LEU A 186 -9.40 8.17 12.52
CA LEU A 186 -8.86 8.17 13.87
C LEU A 186 -9.49 7.10 14.80
N ARG A 187 -10.68 6.60 14.49
CA ARG A 187 -11.31 5.48 15.21
C ARG A 187 -10.72 4.13 14.87
N GLU A 188 -10.07 4.02 13.71
CA GLU A 188 -9.50 2.74 13.29
C GLU A 188 -8.41 2.26 14.26
N GLU A 189 -8.55 1.00 14.70
CA GLU A 189 -7.56 0.34 15.54
C GLU A 189 -6.23 0.11 14.79
N SER A 190 -6.32 -0.04 13.49
CA SER A 190 -5.27 -0.45 12.59
C SER A 190 -4.43 0.70 12.02
N ILE A 191 -4.52 1.91 12.59
CA ILE A 191 -3.66 3.04 12.17
C ILE A 191 -2.18 2.62 12.25
N CYS A 192 -1.54 2.53 11.09
CA CYS A 192 -0.14 2.15 10.97
C CYS A 192 0.76 3.38 11.02
N VAL A 193 1.58 3.47 12.06
CA VAL A 193 2.59 4.51 12.20
C VAL A 193 3.96 3.89 12.00
N VAL A 194 4.68 4.38 10.99
CA VAL A 194 6.03 3.93 10.64
C VAL A 194 6.98 5.12 10.73
N VAL A 195 8.07 4.96 11.47
CA VAL A 195 9.15 5.94 11.58
C VAL A 195 10.46 5.22 11.30
N ASP A 196 11.29 5.75 10.42
CA ASP A 196 12.57 5.14 10.01
C ASP A 196 12.43 3.67 9.55
N ASN A 197 11.37 3.35 8.80
CA ASN A 197 11.02 2.01 8.34
C ASN A 197 10.77 0.98 9.46
N LEU A 198 10.50 1.45 10.67
CA LEU A 198 10.17 0.62 11.83
C LEU A 198 8.86 1.08 12.44
N ILE A 199 8.21 0.18 13.16
CA ILE A 199 7.07 0.53 14.00
C ILE A 199 7.58 1.00 15.35
N PRO A 200 7.34 2.26 15.71
CA PRO A 200 7.81 2.80 16.98
C PRO A 200 6.98 2.26 18.15
N ARG A 201 7.46 2.47 19.38
CA ARG A 201 6.71 2.18 20.60
C ARG A 201 5.35 2.87 20.63
N ALA A 202 4.41 2.35 21.40
CA ALA A 202 3.03 2.83 21.47
C ALA A 202 2.93 4.33 21.79
N ASP A 203 3.75 4.83 22.72
CA ASP A 203 3.82 6.24 23.08
C ASP A 203 4.23 7.14 21.90
N LYS A 204 5.23 6.72 21.13
CA LYS A 204 5.66 7.45 19.94
C LYS A 204 4.65 7.38 18.80
N ARG A 205 3.91 6.28 18.70
CA ARG A 205 2.85 6.13 17.68
C ARG A 205 1.71 7.12 17.91
N GLU A 206 1.16 7.14 19.13
CA GLU A 206 0.08 8.05 19.45
C GLU A 206 0.54 9.52 19.44
N SER A 207 1.84 9.78 19.66
CA SER A 207 2.40 11.11 19.43
C SER A 207 2.25 11.56 17.98
N VAL A 208 2.48 10.69 17.01
CA VAL A 208 2.28 11.02 15.58
C VAL A 208 0.80 11.28 15.29
N VAL A 209 -0.10 10.46 15.82
CA VAL A 209 -1.55 10.67 15.69
C VAL A 209 -1.98 12.01 16.30
N LEU A 210 -1.46 12.36 17.48
CA LEU A 210 -1.72 13.63 18.12
C LEU A 210 -1.22 14.82 17.29
N GLN A 211 0.00 14.73 16.74
CA GLN A 211 0.55 15.75 15.87
C GLN A 211 -0.28 15.94 14.59
N ALA A 212 -0.79 14.85 14.02
CA ALA A 212 -1.69 14.90 12.87
C ALA A 212 -2.99 15.68 13.22
N VAL A 213 -3.57 15.43 14.39
CA VAL A 213 -4.74 16.19 14.88
C VAL A 213 -4.42 17.66 15.08
N PHE A 214 -3.28 17.98 15.69
CA PHE A 214 -2.87 19.39 15.88
C PHE A 214 -2.70 20.10 14.53
N ARG A 215 -2.01 19.49 13.58
CA ARG A 215 -1.83 20.01 12.24
C ARG A 215 -3.16 20.26 11.53
N TYR A 216 -4.11 19.34 11.64
CA TYR A 216 -5.43 19.48 11.06
C TYR A 216 -6.22 20.67 11.64
N VAL A 217 -6.19 20.82 12.96
CA VAL A 217 -6.91 21.92 13.64
C VAL A 217 -6.22 23.27 13.39
N GLN A 218 -4.89 23.31 13.41
CA GLN A 218 -4.11 24.53 13.17
C GLN A 218 -4.32 25.13 11.79
N TYR A 219 -4.62 24.31 10.79
CA TYR A 219 -4.83 24.79 9.42
C TYR A 219 -6.00 25.79 9.31
N ASP A 220 -7.09 25.57 10.03
CA ASP A 220 -8.22 26.50 10.09
C ASP A 220 -8.76 26.56 11.53
N LEU A 221 -7.99 27.22 12.39
CA LEU A 221 -8.31 27.28 13.82
C LEU A 221 -9.68 27.94 14.07
N GLY A 222 -10.05 28.93 13.24
CA GLY A 222 -11.33 29.62 13.37
C GLY A 222 -12.54 28.71 13.21
N LYS A 223 -12.46 27.71 12.36
CA LYS A 223 -13.57 26.75 12.11
C LYS A 223 -13.41 25.44 12.85
N ARG A 224 -12.18 25.08 13.26
CA ARG A 224 -11.86 23.74 13.76
C ARG A 224 -11.51 23.68 15.25
N ALA A 225 -11.42 24.82 15.93
CA ALA A 225 -11.14 24.87 17.37
C ALA A 225 -12.12 24.00 18.19
N ASP A 226 -13.40 24.07 17.88
CA ASP A 226 -14.47 23.32 18.57
C ASP A 226 -14.44 21.80 18.29
N LEU A 227 -13.66 21.38 17.26
CA LEU A 227 -13.46 19.96 16.95
C LEU A 227 -12.35 19.34 17.80
N LEU A 228 -11.41 20.14 18.31
CA LEU A 228 -10.25 19.63 19.03
C LEU A 228 -10.60 18.71 20.21
N PRO A 229 -11.55 19.03 21.12
CA PRO A 229 -11.91 18.12 22.21
C PRO A 229 -12.42 16.77 21.73
N LYS A 230 -13.19 16.76 20.63
CA LYS A 230 -13.74 15.53 20.03
C LYS A 230 -12.65 14.67 19.39
N LEU A 231 -11.70 15.31 18.71
CA LEU A 231 -10.57 14.60 18.07
C LEU A 231 -9.58 14.08 19.11
N LEU A 232 -9.31 14.84 20.19
CA LEU A 232 -8.47 14.39 21.31
C LEU A 232 -9.04 13.16 22.03
N ALA A 233 -10.37 13.03 22.09
CA ALA A 233 -11.01 11.85 22.66
C ALA A 233 -10.78 10.58 21.83
N LEU A 234 -10.35 10.70 20.57
CA LEU A 234 -9.99 9.58 19.69
C LEU A 234 -8.50 9.26 19.73
N VAL A 235 -7.68 10.19 20.21
CA VAL A 235 -6.25 9.97 20.45
C VAL A 235 -6.08 9.25 21.77
N ARG A 236 -5.29 8.21 21.83
CA ARG A 236 -5.07 7.38 23.04
C ARG A 236 -4.05 8.03 23.97
N LEU A 237 -4.34 9.23 24.42
CA LEU A 237 -3.47 10.04 25.28
C LEU A 237 -2.89 9.28 26.48
N PRO A 238 -3.64 8.39 27.21
CA PRO A 238 -3.06 7.65 28.32
C PRO A 238 -1.87 6.75 27.95
N THR A 239 -1.70 6.41 26.67
CA THR A 239 -0.57 5.60 26.21
C THR A 239 0.73 6.40 26.07
N LEU A 240 0.63 7.74 26.00
CA LEU A 240 1.81 8.64 25.95
C LEU A 240 2.61 8.60 27.25
N SER A 241 3.91 8.93 27.22
CA SER A 241 4.72 9.06 28.42
C SER A 241 4.26 10.24 29.31
N LYS A 242 4.57 10.21 30.62
CA LYS A 242 4.20 11.30 31.53
C LYS A 242 4.84 12.61 31.13
N GLU A 243 6.09 12.56 30.71
CA GLU A 243 6.87 13.70 30.22
C GLU A 243 6.21 14.32 29.01
N HIS A 244 5.77 13.49 28.05
CA HIS A 244 5.11 13.94 26.85
C HIS A 244 3.72 14.56 27.16
N LEU A 245 2.93 13.97 28.06
CA LEU A 245 1.67 14.58 28.50
C LEU A 245 1.86 15.94 29.15
N GLN A 246 2.96 16.13 29.92
CA GLN A 246 3.31 17.44 30.47
C GLN A 246 3.69 18.49 29.40
N GLU A 247 4.35 18.05 28.33
CA GLU A 247 4.63 18.91 27.15
C GLU A 247 3.33 19.27 26.42
N VAL A 248 2.43 18.29 26.24
CA VAL A 248 1.13 18.52 25.61
C VAL A 248 0.28 19.51 26.39
N LEU A 249 0.28 19.49 27.72
CA LEU A 249 -0.42 20.47 28.56
C LEU A 249 0.05 21.93 28.30
N LYS A 250 1.33 22.11 27.95
CA LYS A 250 1.90 23.43 27.64
C LYS A 250 1.69 23.86 26.21
N HIS A 251 1.11 22.99 25.37
CA HIS A 251 0.93 23.27 23.95
C HIS A 251 -0.12 24.38 23.74
N SER A 252 0.19 25.37 22.89
CA SER A 252 -0.67 26.54 22.64
C SER A 252 -2.10 26.20 22.22
N LEU A 253 -2.30 25.14 21.44
CA LEU A 253 -3.64 24.67 21.05
C LEU A 253 -4.46 24.13 22.23
N ILE A 254 -3.83 23.41 23.14
CA ILE A 254 -4.50 22.84 24.32
C ILE A 254 -5.00 23.98 25.21
N ILE A 255 -4.14 24.95 25.48
CA ILE A 255 -4.46 26.14 26.28
C ILE A 255 -5.50 27.00 25.56
N GLY A 256 -5.28 27.29 24.28
CA GLY A 256 -6.17 28.17 23.49
C GLY A 256 -7.57 27.62 23.29
N CYS A 257 -7.71 26.27 23.17
CA CYS A 257 -9.00 25.60 23.04
C CYS A 257 -9.57 25.07 24.38
N ARG A 258 -8.93 25.37 25.51
CA ARG A 258 -9.35 24.95 26.87
C ARG A 258 -9.52 23.44 26.99
N CYS A 259 -8.53 22.68 26.49
CA CYS A 259 -8.56 21.21 26.49
C CYS A 259 -7.70 20.58 27.60
N GLU A 260 -7.17 21.36 28.56
CA GLU A 260 -6.27 20.92 29.63
C GLU A 260 -6.88 19.75 30.43
N ALA A 261 -8.17 19.87 30.77
CA ALA A 261 -8.88 18.83 31.54
C ALA A 261 -8.87 17.44 30.88
N ILE A 262 -8.83 17.36 29.54
CA ILE A 262 -8.74 16.09 28.80
C ILE A 262 -7.37 15.47 29.01
N VAL A 263 -6.31 16.26 28.95
CA VAL A 263 -4.92 15.78 29.12
C VAL A 263 -4.66 15.40 30.59
N GLU A 264 -5.17 16.19 31.55
CA GLU A 264 -5.10 15.88 33.00
C GLU A 264 -5.82 14.57 33.31
N LYS A 265 -7.02 14.33 32.72
CA LYS A 265 -7.72 13.06 32.82
C LYS A 265 -6.87 11.89 32.28
N ALA A 266 -6.17 12.07 31.16
CA ALA A 266 -5.27 11.05 30.63
C ALA A 266 -4.11 10.73 31.58
N MET A 267 -3.55 11.75 32.22
CA MET A 267 -2.50 11.57 33.24
C MET A 267 -3.02 10.81 34.46
N THR A 268 -4.25 11.09 34.91
CA THR A 268 -4.88 10.40 36.03
C THR A 268 -5.15 8.92 35.72
N VAL A 269 -5.71 8.62 34.54
CA VAL A 269 -5.95 7.26 34.07
C VAL A 269 -4.65 6.47 34.05
N LYS A 270 -3.58 7.04 33.49
CA LYS A 270 -2.24 6.43 33.46
C LYS A 270 -1.67 6.16 34.87
N SER A 271 -1.96 7.01 35.84
CA SER A 271 -1.48 6.83 37.21
C SER A 271 -2.21 5.70 37.95
N ASN A 272 -3.47 5.42 37.55
CA ASN A 272 -4.31 4.39 38.14
C ASN A 272 -4.12 3.00 37.55
N GLU A 273 -3.41 2.86 36.41
CA GLU A 273 -3.08 1.54 35.81
C GLU A 273 -2.22 0.65 36.72
N THR A 274 -1.73 1.15 37.85
CA THR A 274 -0.99 0.38 38.87
C THR A 274 -1.90 -0.28 39.92
N GLY A 275 -3.22 -0.10 39.85
CA GLY A 275 -4.16 -0.68 40.81
C GLY A 275 -5.58 -0.75 40.25
N ASP A 276 -6.06 -1.97 40.18
CA ASP A 276 -7.42 -2.40 39.90
C ASP A 276 -8.01 -2.15 38.51
N GLY A 277 -8.19 -3.27 37.77
CA GLY A 277 -8.52 -3.39 36.36
C GLY A 277 -9.94 -3.02 35.95
N SER A 278 -10.48 -1.88 36.30
CA SER A 278 -11.87 -1.50 36.00
C SER A 278 -12.06 -0.28 35.07
N THR A 279 -11.09 0.08 34.24
CA THR A 279 -11.33 1.12 33.21
C THR A 279 -11.60 0.50 31.86
N ASP A 280 -12.84 0.23 31.61
CA ASP A 280 -13.39 -0.29 30.32
C ASP A 280 -13.38 0.72 29.17
N SER A 281 -12.54 1.75 29.19
CA SER A 281 -12.50 2.68 28.09
C SER A 281 -11.44 2.27 27.05
N ASN A 282 -11.87 2.02 25.82
CA ASN A 282 -10.98 1.82 24.66
C ASN A 282 -9.93 2.94 24.52
N TRP A 283 -10.17 4.08 25.13
CA TRP A 283 -9.27 5.23 25.15
C TRP A 283 -7.94 4.97 25.86
N ALA A 284 -7.95 4.13 26.91
CA ALA A 284 -6.74 3.73 27.64
C ALA A 284 -6.00 2.56 27.01
N LYS A 285 -6.67 1.78 26.15
CA LYS A 285 -6.06 0.65 25.45
C LYS A 285 -5.11 1.12 24.36
N ARG A 286 -4.02 0.41 24.16
CA ARG A 286 -3.16 0.57 22.98
C ARG A 286 -3.92 0.12 21.73
N ARG A 287 -3.67 0.76 20.59
CA ARG A 287 -4.24 0.30 19.32
C ARG A 287 -3.65 -1.06 18.97
N ASP A 288 -4.51 -1.98 18.64
CA ASP A 288 -4.14 -3.31 18.14
C ASP A 288 -4.05 -3.26 16.60
N PHE A 289 -3.01 -2.56 16.12
CA PHE A 289 -2.95 -2.12 14.73
C PHE A 289 -2.21 -3.07 13.79
N ALA A 290 -1.39 -3.98 14.30
CA ALA A 290 -0.64 -4.87 13.46
C ALA A 290 -0.29 -6.18 14.14
N LYS A 291 -0.48 -7.26 13.41
CA LYS A 291 0.11 -8.55 13.76
C LYS A 291 1.52 -8.62 13.21
N CYS A 292 2.45 -9.10 14.04
CA CYS A 292 3.76 -9.43 13.54
C CYS A 292 3.71 -10.79 12.86
N VAL A 293 4.15 -10.85 11.61
CA VAL A 293 4.19 -12.08 10.82
C VAL A 293 5.62 -12.32 10.35
N VAL A 294 6.10 -13.53 10.51
CA VAL A 294 7.38 -13.94 9.92
C VAL A 294 7.12 -14.55 8.56
N THR A 295 7.70 -13.93 7.53
CA THR A 295 7.61 -14.41 6.15
C THR A 295 8.97 -14.82 5.63
N TRP A 296 9.03 -15.98 4.99
CA TRP A 296 10.23 -16.42 4.30
C TRP A 296 10.27 -15.89 2.88
N GLY A 297 11.35 -15.26 2.52
CA GLY A 297 11.56 -14.78 1.17
C GLY A 297 11.97 -15.89 0.19
N ARG A 298 12.27 -15.48 -1.04
CA ARG A 298 12.78 -16.42 -2.04
C ARG A 298 14.11 -17.02 -1.64
N THR A 299 14.37 -18.24 -2.10
CA THR A 299 15.66 -18.92 -1.94
C THR A 299 16.66 -18.40 -2.98
N PHE A 300 17.85 -18.06 -2.54
CA PHE A 300 19.00 -17.77 -3.38
C PHE A 300 19.84 -19.02 -3.54
N VAL A 301 20.14 -19.39 -4.76
CA VAL A 301 20.86 -20.64 -5.11
C VAL A 301 21.96 -20.30 -6.10
N GLY A 302 23.12 -20.94 -5.96
CA GLY A 302 24.14 -20.97 -7.01
C GLY A 302 23.67 -21.79 -8.22
N THR A 303 24.26 -21.54 -9.39
CA THR A 303 23.90 -22.23 -10.63
C THR A 303 24.28 -23.72 -10.62
N GLN A 304 25.25 -24.11 -9.82
CA GLN A 304 25.68 -25.50 -9.72
C GLN A 304 24.83 -26.27 -8.72
N GLN A 305 24.23 -27.34 -9.17
CA GLN A 305 23.49 -28.28 -8.31
C GLN A 305 24.49 -29.19 -7.58
N ILE A 306 24.78 -28.87 -6.34
CA ILE A 306 25.65 -29.65 -5.46
C ILE A 306 24.76 -30.32 -4.42
N PRO A 307 24.91 -31.62 -4.15
CA PRO A 307 24.16 -32.29 -3.08
C PRO A 307 24.42 -31.62 -1.73
N SER A 308 23.34 -31.24 -1.05
CA SER A 308 23.46 -30.60 0.26
C SER A 308 23.84 -31.60 1.34
N LYS A 309 24.80 -31.27 2.20
CA LYS A 309 25.19 -32.11 3.36
C LYS A 309 24.40 -31.78 4.61
N LYS A 310 24.11 -30.50 4.86
CA LYS A 310 23.36 -30.05 6.04
C LYS A 310 22.46 -28.87 5.71
N LYS A 311 21.25 -28.91 6.26
CA LYS A 311 20.30 -27.79 6.27
C LYS A 311 20.41 -27.06 7.62
N PHE A 312 20.20 -25.74 7.61
CA PHE A 312 20.17 -24.94 8.82
C PHE A 312 19.09 -23.88 8.80
N ILE A 313 18.59 -23.52 9.97
CA ILE A 313 17.68 -22.39 10.19
C ILE A 313 18.17 -21.66 11.42
N THR A 314 18.39 -20.34 11.30
CA THR A 314 18.75 -19.51 12.46
C THR A 314 17.51 -19.14 13.25
N GLY A 315 17.64 -19.14 14.58
CA GLY A 315 16.61 -18.56 15.44
C GLY A 315 15.24 -19.23 15.36
N ARG A 316 15.16 -20.52 15.07
CA ARG A 316 13.89 -21.27 14.93
C ARG A 316 12.95 -20.98 16.10
N TYR A 317 13.43 -20.97 17.31
CA TYR A 317 12.65 -20.70 18.53
C TYR A 317 12.11 -19.25 18.58
N PHE A 318 12.82 -18.28 17.99
CA PHE A 318 12.44 -16.88 17.99
C PHE A 318 11.47 -16.51 16.87
N LEU A 319 11.34 -17.38 15.89
CA LEU A 319 10.40 -17.19 14.78
C LEU A 319 8.99 -17.66 15.16
N GLU A 320 8.90 -18.62 16.10
CA GLU A 320 7.64 -19.24 16.53
C GLU A 320 6.98 -18.49 17.71
N ASP A 321 7.76 -17.92 18.65
CA ASP A 321 7.25 -17.39 19.92
C ASP A 321 6.84 -15.90 19.88
N SER A 322 6.96 -15.21 18.76
CA SER A 322 6.77 -13.77 18.72
C SER A 322 5.41 -13.32 18.16
N ILE A 323 4.41 -14.18 18.19
CA ILE A 323 3.08 -13.88 17.64
C ILE A 323 2.26 -13.00 18.57
N ASP A 324 2.51 -12.99 19.88
CA ASP A 324 1.62 -12.38 20.87
C ASP A 324 1.95 -10.95 21.31
N GLY A 325 3.01 -10.33 20.81
CA GLY A 325 3.40 -9.02 21.29
C GLY A 325 3.91 -8.05 20.25
N VAL A 326 3.05 -7.20 19.74
CA VAL A 326 3.42 -6.03 18.91
C VAL A 326 4.36 -5.07 19.68
N ASN A 327 4.44 -5.21 20.99
CA ASN A 327 5.21 -4.34 21.89
C ASN A 327 6.57 -4.93 22.30
N ASP A 328 6.76 -6.22 22.10
CA ASP A 328 8.04 -6.83 22.33
C ASP A 328 8.73 -6.92 20.96
N GLU A 329 9.81 -6.17 20.78
CA GLU A 329 10.65 -6.33 19.58
C GLU A 329 11.09 -7.79 19.44
N GLY A 330 10.82 -8.60 20.43
CA GLY A 330 11.24 -9.98 20.55
C GLY A 330 12.75 -10.08 20.40
N VAL A 331 13.21 -11.27 20.10
CA VAL A 331 14.62 -11.48 19.79
C VAL A 331 14.89 -11.07 18.35
N TYR A 332 15.83 -10.14 18.14
CA TYR A 332 16.20 -9.61 16.83
C TYR A 332 17.70 -9.73 16.58
N ILE A 333 18.09 -9.66 15.32
CA ILE A 333 19.50 -9.73 14.92
C ILE A 333 20.22 -8.44 15.33
N THR A 334 21.31 -8.59 16.09
CA THR A 334 22.19 -7.51 16.54
C THR A 334 23.52 -7.48 15.79
N GLY A 335 23.85 -8.56 15.08
CA GLY A 335 25.06 -8.61 14.27
C GLY A 335 25.12 -9.81 13.36
N ILE A 336 25.93 -9.71 12.34
CA ILE A 336 26.22 -10.78 11.39
C ILE A 336 27.71 -10.77 11.06
N THR A 337 28.34 -11.93 11.12
CA THR A 337 29.68 -12.16 10.60
C THR A 337 29.63 -13.17 9.46
N VAL A 338 30.32 -12.89 8.38
CA VAL A 338 30.38 -13.74 7.20
C VAL A 338 31.81 -14.22 7.00
N TRP A 339 31.97 -15.51 6.76
CA TRP A 339 33.23 -16.18 6.48
C TRP A 339 33.28 -16.62 5.02
N ARG A 340 34.44 -16.43 4.37
CA ARG A 340 34.62 -16.68 2.96
C ARG A 340 35.83 -17.58 2.72
N ASN A 341 35.65 -18.57 1.83
CA ASN A 341 36.75 -19.39 1.33
C ASN A 341 37.48 -18.67 0.19
N PHE A 342 38.76 -18.94 0.06
CA PHE A 342 39.60 -18.52 -1.06
C PHE A 342 39.65 -17.01 -1.31
N PRO A 343 40.54 -16.31 -0.62
CA PRO A 343 40.70 -14.87 -0.85
C PRO A 343 41.27 -14.54 -2.26
N THR A 344 41.96 -15.49 -2.89
CA THR A 344 42.73 -15.27 -4.13
C THR A 344 42.35 -16.17 -5.32
N GLU A 345 41.68 -17.30 -5.08
CA GLU A 345 41.35 -18.29 -6.11
C GLU A 345 39.84 -18.42 -6.35
N GLU A 346 39.42 -18.76 -7.57
CA GLU A 346 38.02 -19.07 -7.88
C GLU A 346 37.75 -20.58 -7.72
N PRO A 347 36.52 -20.98 -7.32
CA PRO A 347 35.33 -20.20 -7.08
C PRO A 347 35.27 -19.63 -5.66
N ARG A 348 35.12 -18.34 -5.55
CA ARG A 348 34.91 -17.63 -4.26
C ARG A 348 33.51 -17.96 -3.74
N SER A 349 33.43 -18.40 -2.49
CA SER A 349 32.15 -18.76 -1.86
C SER A 349 32.09 -18.38 -0.39
N ILE A 350 30.89 -18.16 0.09
CA ILE A 350 30.63 -18.04 1.52
C ILE A 350 30.69 -19.42 2.13
N CYS A 351 31.55 -19.60 3.16
CA CYS A 351 31.72 -20.85 3.87
C CYS A 351 31.07 -20.87 5.26
N GLY A 352 30.82 -19.70 5.83
CA GLY A 352 30.20 -19.61 7.16
C GLY A 352 29.43 -18.31 7.34
N LEU A 353 28.40 -18.38 8.15
CA LEU A 353 27.56 -17.28 8.56
C LEU A 353 27.33 -17.37 10.08
N GLU A 354 27.71 -16.35 10.83
CA GLU A 354 27.43 -16.25 12.25
C GLU A 354 26.47 -15.11 12.51
N VAL A 355 25.36 -15.39 13.19
CA VAL A 355 24.28 -14.44 13.47
C VAL A 355 24.20 -14.24 14.98
N PHE A 356 24.19 -12.98 15.41
CA PHE A 356 24.07 -12.55 16.80
C PHE A 356 22.69 -11.99 17.07
N TYR A 357 22.13 -12.31 18.22
CA TYR A 357 20.79 -11.89 18.61
C TYR A 357 20.79 -11.06 19.90
N SER A 358 19.74 -10.27 20.10
CA SER A 358 19.56 -9.34 21.22
C SER A 358 19.54 -10.01 22.60
N ASN A 359 19.23 -11.30 22.66
CA ASN A 359 19.30 -12.13 23.90
C ASN A 359 20.67 -12.72 24.15
N ASN A 360 21.73 -12.20 23.53
CA ASN A 360 23.10 -12.71 23.58
C ASN A 360 23.32 -14.12 23.00
N SER A 361 22.30 -14.71 22.35
CA SER A 361 22.52 -15.95 21.62
C SER A 361 23.26 -15.69 20.32
N ARG A 362 24.04 -16.67 19.89
CA ARG A 362 24.74 -16.64 18.58
C ARG A 362 24.66 -18.01 17.91
N TRP A 363 24.55 -17.99 16.62
CA TRP A 363 24.42 -19.19 15.82
C TRP A 363 25.39 -19.14 14.65
N LEU A 364 26.24 -20.17 14.57
CA LEU A 364 27.19 -20.36 13.48
C LEU A 364 26.72 -21.45 12.53
N TYR A 365 26.67 -21.11 11.26
CA TYR A 365 26.34 -22.02 10.16
C TYR A 365 27.50 -22.10 9.19
N GLY A 366 27.82 -23.33 8.77
CA GLY A 366 29.04 -23.58 8.04
C GLY A 366 30.26 -23.62 8.95
N VAL A 367 31.37 -23.11 8.47
CA VAL A 367 32.65 -23.18 9.16
C VAL A 367 33.32 -21.80 9.26
N LYS A 368 34.08 -21.58 10.34
CA LYS A 368 34.97 -20.42 10.50
C LYS A 368 36.33 -20.66 9.80
N SER A 369 36.32 -21.32 8.64
CA SER A 369 37.53 -21.52 7.84
C SER A 369 37.65 -20.38 6.83
N GLY A 370 38.87 -20.04 6.45
CA GLY A 370 39.10 -18.97 5.50
C GLY A 370 39.23 -17.60 6.15
N GLN A 371 39.07 -16.56 5.37
CA GLN A 371 39.20 -15.18 5.82
C GLN A 371 37.91 -14.69 6.43
N LYS A 372 37.96 -14.21 7.69
CA LYS A 372 36.90 -13.43 8.30
C LYS A 372 36.69 -12.17 7.45
N GLN A 373 35.53 -12.07 6.82
CA GLN A 373 35.13 -10.86 6.12
C GLN A 373 34.69 -9.81 7.16
N ASN A 374 33.90 -8.85 6.85
CA ASN A 374 33.47 -7.85 7.81
C ASN A 374 32.49 -8.40 8.84
N GLU A 375 32.60 -7.88 10.03
CA GLU A 375 31.67 -8.09 11.12
C GLU A 375 30.76 -6.88 11.23
N ILE A 376 29.47 -7.11 11.19
CA ILE A 376 28.45 -6.07 11.27
C ILE A 376 27.84 -6.16 12.65
N PHE A 377 27.97 -5.09 13.44
CA PHE A 377 27.22 -4.91 14.67
C PHE A 377 26.27 -3.73 14.50
N LEU A 378 25.00 -4.01 14.70
CA LEU A 378 23.93 -3.02 14.60
C LEU A 378 23.88 -2.17 15.88
N LYS A 379 23.69 -0.87 15.72
CA LYS A 379 23.45 0.04 16.83
C LYS A 379 22.04 -0.16 17.38
N GLU A 380 21.78 0.41 18.55
CA GLU A 380 20.44 0.44 19.12
C GLU A 380 19.42 1.03 18.11
N ASN A 381 18.30 0.34 17.94
CA ASN A 381 17.25 0.64 16.93
C ASN A 381 17.74 0.63 15.47
N GLU A 382 18.88 0.03 15.19
CA GLU A 382 19.30 -0.26 13.82
C GLU A 382 18.89 -1.67 13.45
N LYS A 383 18.21 -1.84 12.30
CA LYS A 383 17.68 -3.12 11.81
C LYS A 383 18.05 -3.29 10.33
N ILE A 384 18.27 -4.54 9.91
CA ILE A 384 18.52 -4.84 8.51
C ILE A 384 17.17 -4.87 7.77
N VAL A 385 17.02 -4.00 6.75
CA VAL A 385 15.78 -3.83 5.99
C VAL A 385 15.91 -4.26 4.53
N LYS A 386 17.11 -4.59 4.06
CA LYS A 386 17.34 -5.11 2.72
C LYS A 386 18.60 -5.98 2.70
N VAL A 387 18.57 -7.05 1.93
CA VAL A 387 19.73 -7.91 1.67
C VAL A 387 19.93 -8.02 0.16
N GLU A 388 21.18 -7.92 -0.30
CA GLU A 388 21.60 -8.24 -1.65
C GLU A 388 22.48 -9.48 -1.63
N VAL A 389 22.21 -10.41 -2.53
CA VAL A 389 22.95 -11.66 -2.70
C VAL A 389 23.53 -11.70 -4.09
N GLN A 390 24.83 -11.84 -4.16
CA GLN A 390 25.51 -12.13 -5.42
C GLN A 390 25.72 -13.64 -5.52
N SER A 391 25.14 -14.24 -6.52
CA SER A 391 25.27 -15.68 -6.83
C SER A 391 25.74 -15.89 -8.26
N GLY A 392 26.71 -16.77 -8.40
CA GLY A 392 27.16 -17.34 -9.69
C GLY A 392 27.09 -18.85 -9.57
N THR A 393 28.20 -19.53 -9.75
CA THR A 393 28.32 -21.00 -9.49
C THR A 393 27.88 -21.35 -8.07
N LEU A 394 28.27 -20.51 -7.11
CA LEU A 394 27.93 -20.60 -5.68
C LEU A 394 27.40 -19.22 -5.20
N ILE A 395 27.08 -19.13 -3.91
CA ILE A 395 26.78 -17.84 -3.27
C ILE A 395 28.12 -17.17 -2.93
N ASN A 396 28.38 -16.04 -3.60
CA ASN A 396 29.69 -15.40 -3.62
C ASN A 396 29.79 -14.24 -2.60
N SER A 397 28.72 -13.43 -2.48
CA SER A 397 28.73 -12.30 -1.53
C SER A 397 27.34 -11.94 -1.02
N LEU A 398 27.34 -11.26 0.11
CA LEU A 398 26.16 -10.69 0.76
C LEU A 398 26.41 -9.20 1.06
N ALA A 399 25.39 -8.37 0.87
CA ALA A 399 25.38 -7.00 1.32
C ALA A 399 24.10 -6.75 2.14
N PHE A 400 24.25 -6.06 3.27
CA PHE A 400 23.17 -5.74 4.17
C PHE A 400 22.94 -4.24 4.23
N TYR A 401 21.69 -3.82 4.24
CA TYR A 401 21.27 -2.43 4.29
C TYR A 401 20.39 -2.24 5.53
N THR A 402 20.63 -1.17 6.26
CA THR A 402 19.91 -0.87 7.50
C THR A 402 19.01 0.35 7.34
N ASN A 403 18.09 0.53 8.30
CA ASN A 403 17.17 1.66 8.36
C ASN A 403 17.82 2.98 8.81
N LYS A 404 19.06 2.95 9.30
CA LYS A 404 19.77 4.14 9.73
C LYS A 404 20.83 4.54 8.72
N ASP A 405 20.64 5.69 8.07
CA ASP A 405 21.64 6.33 7.25
C ASP A 405 21.89 7.77 7.71
N SER A 406 23.15 8.19 7.69
CA SER A 406 23.57 9.54 8.04
C SER A 406 23.05 10.62 7.08
N TYR A 407 22.48 10.25 5.94
CA TYR A 407 22.04 11.15 4.86
C TYR A 407 20.59 10.91 4.38
N GLY A 408 19.77 10.24 5.17
CA GLY A 408 18.37 9.98 4.80
C GLY A 408 18.15 8.83 3.81
N GLY A 409 19.19 8.06 3.48
CA GLY A 409 19.13 6.85 2.65
C GLY A 409 19.43 5.57 3.46
N LEU A 410 19.35 4.41 2.83
CA LEU A 410 19.69 3.15 3.47
C LEU A 410 21.19 3.00 3.65
N LYS A 411 21.65 2.79 4.88
CA LYS A 411 23.06 2.50 5.16
C LYS A 411 23.44 1.15 4.58
N SER A 412 24.45 1.15 3.72
CA SER A 412 24.96 -0.06 3.09
C SER A 412 26.20 -0.56 3.82
N TYR A 413 26.12 -1.75 4.41
CA TYR A 413 27.29 -2.49 4.81
C TYR A 413 27.82 -3.31 3.62
N ARG A 414 28.36 -2.63 2.62
CA ARG A 414 29.09 -3.28 1.52
C ARG A 414 30.39 -3.83 2.07
N GLY A 415 30.32 -4.98 2.75
CA GLY A 415 31.47 -5.58 3.39
C GLY A 415 32.16 -6.68 2.60
N PHE A 416 31.77 -6.94 1.34
CA PHE A 416 32.13 -8.24 0.81
C PHE A 416 32.81 -8.25 -0.56
N CYS A 417 33.01 -7.10 -1.18
CA CYS A 417 33.98 -6.96 -2.28
C CYS A 417 34.32 -5.49 -2.50
N PRO A 418 35.44 -4.98 -1.95
CA PRO A 418 35.84 -3.60 -2.20
C PRO A 418 36.27 -3.35 -3.62
N ASP A 419 36.90 -4.27 -4.31
CA ASP A 419 37.56 -3.98 -5.57
C ASP A 419 37.40 -5.09 -6.59
N TYR A 420 36.26 -5.07 -7.32
CA TYR A 420 36.25 -5.83 -8.56
C TYR A 420 35.66 -5.02 -9.71
N GLN A 421 36.50 -4.21 -10.34
CA GLN A 421 36.41 -3.78 -11.75
C GLN A 421 36.97 -4.83 -12.72
N GLY A 422 37.14 -6.08 -12.30
CA GLY A 422 37.63 -7.17 -13.10
C GLY A 422 36.53 -8.07 -13.62
N SER A 423 36.47 -8.22 -14.93
CA SER A 423 35.62 -9.18 -15.65
C SER A 423 35.82 -10.59 -15.10
N CYS A 424 34.82 -11.16 -14.40
CA CYS A 424 34.72 -12.61 -14.21
C CYS A 424 34.50 -13.24 -15.60
N GLN A 425 35.53 -13.66 -16.25
CA GLN A 425 35.43 -14.50 -17.44
C GLN A 425 34.89 -15.86 -16.99
N GLY A 426 33.62 -16.16 -17.30
CA GLY A 426 33.12 -17.51 -17.26
C GLY A 426 31.77 -17.77 -16.59
N SER A 427 31.23 -16.94 -15.71
CA SER A 427 29.87 -17.12 -15.21
C SER A 427 29.20 -15.78 -14.94
N HIS A 428 28.00 -15.59 -15.48
CA HIS A 428 27.17 -14.41 -15.22
C HIS A 428 26.76 -14.41 -13.75
N ALA A 429 27.52 -13.73 -12.89
CA ALA A 429 27.14 -13.51 -11.51
C ALA A 429 25.93 -12.59 -11.46
N THR A 430 24.81 -13.08 -10.95
CA THR A 430 23.60 -12.28 -10.79
C THR A 430 23.52 -11.69 -9.39
N VAL A 431 23.30 -10.38 -9.30
CA VAL A 431 22.98 -9.70 -8.04
C VAL A 431 21.46 -9.64 -7.92
N ARG A 432 20.94 -10.15 -6.83
CA ARG A 432 19.51 -10.12 -6.54
C ARG A 432 19.28 -9.54 -5.16
N SER A 433 18.32 -8.64 -5.02
CA SER A 433 17.96 -8.04 -3.74
C SER A 433 16.65 -8.59 -3.20
N GLN A 434 16.51 -8.53 -1.88
CA GLN A 434 15.28 -8.84 -1.16
C GLN A 434 15.11 -7.88 0.02
N SER A 435 13.87 -7.44 0.21
CA SER A 435 13.43 -6.60 1.33
C SER A 435 12.23 -7.28 2.01
N PRO A 436 11.84 -6.88 3.23
CA PRO A 436 10.63 -7.36 3.84
C PRO A 436 9.43 -7.07 2.94
N PRO A 437 8.49 -7.99 2.81
CA PRO A 437 7.23 -7.71 2.13
C PRO A 437 6.39 -6.75 2.99
N GLY A 438 5.72 -5.80 2.34
CA GLY A 438 4.86 -4.83 3.02
C GLY A 438 5.54 -3.48 3.28
N ILE A 439 4.96 -2.67 4.17
CA ILE A 439 5.34 -1.28 4.40
C ILE A 439 6.61 -1.16 5.24
N CYS A 440 6.76 -2.04 6.23
CA CYS A 440 7.89 -2.05 7.12
C CYS A 440 8.18 -3.46 7.62
N GLY A 441 9.43 -3.67 7.96
CA GLY A 441 9.91 -4.94 8.51
C GLY A 441 11.42 -5.00 8.57
N PHE A 442 11.93 -6.05 9.15
CA PHE A 442 13.37 -6.25 9.28
C PHE A 442 13.75 -7.74 9.22
N LEU A 443 15.02 -8.00 8.98
CA LEU A 443 15.56 -9.35 8.94
C LEU A 443 15.47 -10.00 10.32
N ALA A 444 14.79 -11.14 10.40
CA ALA A 444 14.58 -11.89 11.65
C ALA A 444 15.41 -13.18 11.70
N GLY A 445 15.68 -13.78 10.56
CA GLY A 445 16.42 -15.03 10.52
C GLY A 445 16.95 -15.37 9.14
N VAL A 446 17.76 -16.42 9.08
CA VAL A 446 18.37 -16.94 7.87
C VAL A 446 18.25 -18.47 7.87
N ALA A 447 17.88 -19.05 6.75
CA ALA A 447 17.94 -20.49 6.50
C ALA A 447 18.84 -20.78 5.31
N GLY A 448 19.38 -21.98 5.23
CA GLY A 448 20.20 -22.36 4.09
C GLY A 448 20.69 -23.79 4.12
N GLU A 449 21.54 -24.09 3.16
CA GLU A 449 22.17 -25.41 3.02
C GLU A 449 23.67 -25.25 2.84
N THR A 450 24.42 -26.15 3.46
CA THR A 450 25.88 -26.23 3.35
C THR A 450 26.26 -27.52 2.62
N CYS A 451 27.35 -27.45 1.87
CA CYS A 451 27.97 -28.61 1.23
C CYS A 451 29.50 -28.48 1.23
N GLU A 452 30.18 -29.45 0.65
CA GLU A 452 31.57 -29.34 0.27
C GLU A 452 31.69 -29.24 -1.26
N PHE A 453 32.45 -28.27 -1.70
CA PHE A 453 32.78 -28.09 -3.10
C PHE A 453 34.30 -28.04 -3.24
N GLN A 454 34.86 -28.95 -4.05
CA GLN A 454 36.33 -29.11 -4.19
C GLN A 454 37.08 -29.27 -2.86
N GLY A 455 36.49 -30.06 -1.94
CA GLY A 455 37.06 -30.27 -0.61
C GLY A 455 36.91 -29.10 0.37
N GLN A 456 36.22 -28.02 -0.03
CA GLN A 456 36.02 -26.85 0.80
C GLN A 456 34.56 -26.68 1.19
N PRO A 457 34.27 -26.32 2.45
CA PRO A 457 32.90 -26.07 2.88
C PRO A 457 32.37 -24.79 2.24
N CYS A 458 31.10 -24.84 1.78
CA CYS A 458 30.42 -23.68 1.21
C CYS A 458 28.94 -23.66 1.54
N ILE A 459 28.34 -22.49 1.46
CA ILE A 459 26.88 -22.31 1.55
C ILE A 459 26.33 -22.30 0.13
N THR A 460 25.42 -23.21 -0.18
CA THR A 460 24.84 -23.38 -1.52
C THR A 460 23.49 -22.71 -1.68
N ARG A 461 22.75 -22.61 -0.59
CA ARG A 461 21.41 -21.97 -0.57
C ARG A 461 21.29 -21.06 0.62
N LEU A 462 20.63 -19.93 0.41
CA LEU A 462 20.24 -19.00 1.46
C LEU A 462 18.79 -18.54 1.26
N GLN A 463 18.08 -18.43 2.35
CA GLN A 463 16.75 -17.86 2.43
C GLN A 463 16.66 -16.97 3.66
N PHE A 464 15.97 -15.84 3.55
CA PHE A 464 15.88 -14.85 4.59
C PHE A 464 14.46 -14.80 5.15
N ALA A 465 14.35 -14.83 6.48
CA ALA A 465 13.09 -14.63 7.18
C ALA A 465 12.95 -13.15 7.55
N TRP A 466 11.83 -12.58 7.18
CA TRP A 466 11.50 -11.19 7.43
C TRP A 466 10.39 -11.10 8.47
N LYS A 467 10.63 -10.37 9.53
CA LYS A 467 9.60 -9.97 10.47
C LYS A 467 8.90 -8.76 9.88
N THR A 468 7.63 -8.92 9.53
CA THR A 468 6.81 -7.88 8.91
C THR A 468 5.60 -7.59 9.75
N PHE A 469 5.07 -6.39 9.61
CA PHE A 469 3.88 -5.97 10.32
C PHE A 469 2.74 -5.87 9.31
N VAL A 470 1.67 -6.61 9.57
CA VAL A 470 0.48 -6.66 8.72
C VAL A 470 -0.62 -5.89 9.43
N CYS A 471 -1.07 -4.80 8.80
CA CYS A 471 -2.24 -4.06 9.25
C CYS A 471 -3.48 -4.71 8.64
N ASN A 472 -4.42 -5.13 9.49
CA ASN A 472 -5.64 -5.84 9.10
C ASN A 472 -5.41 -7.06 8.19
N ASP A 473 -6.09 -8.16 8.41
CA ASP A 473 -5.93 -9.49 7.79
C ASP A 473 -5.80 -9.57 6.24
N VAL A 474 -5.55 -8.45 5.58
CA VAL A 474 -5.21 -8.40 4.17
C VAL A 474 -3.75 -8.81 4.01
N ALA A 475 -3.55 -10.10 3.91
CA ALA A 475 -2.28 -10.69 3.53
C ALA A 475 -1.92 -10.22 2.10
N ILE A 476 -1.14 -9.15 1.99
CA ILE A 476 -0.53 -8.72 0.73
C ILE A 476 0.73 -9.54 0.44
N THR A 477 0.84 -10.71 1.00
CA THR A 477 1.99 -11.58 0.74
C THR A 477 1.54 -12.97 0.37
N PRO A 478 2.13 -13.57 -0.69
CA PRO A 478 1.94 -14.98 -0.91
C PRO A 478 2.37 -15.71 0.36
N ARG A 479 1.47 -16.49 0.95
CA ARG A 479 1.83 -17.44 2.00
C ARG A 479 2.84 -18.39 1.39
N PHE A 480 4.10 -18.24 1.75
CA PHE A 480 5.07 -19.29 1.54
C PHE A 480 4.85 -20.32 2.65
N GLU A 481 4.52 -21.54 2.26
CA GLU A 481 4.37 -22.63 3.20
C GLU A 481 5.70 -22.86 3.93
N TYR A 482 5.59 -23.21 5.20
CA TYR A 482 6.66 -23.50 6.14
C TYR A 482 7.77 -24.34 5.51
N PHE A 483 9.00 -23.94 5.71
CA PHE A 483 10.16 -24.73 5.38
C PHE A 483 10.30 -25.87 6.40
N GLU A 484 9.60 -26.98 6.20
CA GLU A 484 9.93 -28.21 6.92
C GLU A 484 11.27 -28.75 6.41
N PRO A 485 12.20 -29.10 7.31
CA PRO A 485 13.45 -29.71 6.90
C PRO A 485 13.15 -31.10 6.28
N GLY A 486 13.04 -31.16 4.98
CA GLY A 486 12.80 -32.42 4.26
C GLY A 486 11.91 -32.34 3.02
N LYS A 487 11.08 -31.32 2.88
CA LYS A 487 10.22 -31.16 1.69
C LYS A 487 10.39 -29.75 1.13
N CYS A 488 11.06 -29.64 0.02
CA CYS A 488 11.19 -28.41 -0.77
C CYS A 488 10.40 -28.61 -2.07
N GLU A 489 9.14 -28.24 -2.08
CA GLU A 489 8.42 -27.97 -3.33
C GLU A 489 7.94 -26.52 -3.29
N ILE A 490 8.43 -25.75 -4.25
CA ILE A 490 7.98 -24.35 -4.47
C ILE A 490 6.66 -24.42 -5.23
N VAL A 491 5.56 -24.20 -4.56
CA VAL A 491 4.26 -24.04 -5.22
C VAL A 491 3.96 -22.55 -5.38
N ASN A 492 4.29 -22.01 -6.55
CA ASN A 492 3.76 -20.74 -7.01
C ASN A 492 2.29 -20.92 -7.39
N ARG A 493 1.36 -20.68 -6.48
CA ARG A 493 -0.07 -20.54 -6.80
C ARG A 493 -0.49 -19.09 -6.64
N PRO A 494 -1.11 -18.47 -7.66
CA PRO A 494 -1.75 -17.17 -7.47
C PRO A 494 -2.92 -17.31 -6.50
N LEU A 495 -3.05 -16.37 -5.59
CA LEU A 495 -4.15 -16.30 -4.63
C LEU A 495 -5.48 -16.17 -5.38
N LYS A 496 -6.39 -17.12 -5.16
CA LYS A 496 -7.80 -16.92 -5.51
C LYS A 496 -8.41 -15.90 -4.53
N PRO A 497 -9.26 -14.99 -5.01
CA PRO A 497 -9.98 -14.09 -4.13
C PRO A 497 -10.84 -14.91 -3.16
N CYS A 498 -10.83 -14.50 -1.90
CA CYS A 498 -11.59 -15.13 -0.83
C CYS A 498 -13.09 -15.03 -1.15
N GLN A 499 -13.72 -16.14 -1.49
CA GLN A 499 -15.19 -16.22 -1.54
C GLN A 499 -15.71 -16.11 -0.11
N LYS A 500 -16.51 -15.07 0.14
CA LYS A 500 -17.28 -14.93 1.38
C LYS A 500 -18.22 -16.13 1.52
N GLN A 501 -18.12 -16.83 2.64
CA GLN A 501 -19.23 -17.57 3.24
C GLN A 501 -19.97 -16.67 4.20
#